data_3826b48b9dba68034664814324c94df2
#
_entry.id   3826b48b9dba68034664814324c94df2
#
_cell.length_a   1.000
_cell.length_b   1.000
_cell.length_c   1.000
_cell.angle_alpha   90.00
_cell.angle_beta   90.00
_cell.angle_gamma   90.00
#
_symmetry.space_group_name_H-M   'P 1'
#
loop_
_entity.id
_entity.type
_entity.pdbx_description
1 polymer ?
#
loop_
_entity_poly.entity_id
_entity_poly.type
_entity_poly.pdbx_seq_one_letter_code
_entity_poly.pdbx_strand_id
1 'polypeptide(L)'
;MLWPGTLIGAGAGFAIASIPGALLGALLGQALDRHLQLHSWGHLREKLGGRPVLRNDELLFVLLGRLAKCDGRVVDGHIQQARLEMQALDMTEPAKRRAIAAFNRGKSGHDRLRGYLRRLSEQPHAAEGVLRACWRMVWADGRAGHAERELIRQWGKWLGWTSYQVQALAADYEPHKQSSAGTAITYQEALSLLGVSATTEPAQIKRAYRRLLSRHHPDKIAGSGATALQVREATDKTRELHSAYTLIRQRRDFR
;
A
#
# COMPACT_ATOMS: atom_id res chain seq x y z
N MET A 1 -2.68 11.88 35.64
CA MET A 1 -2.46 12.43 34.30
C MET A 1 -2.41 13.94 34.41
N LEU A 2 -1.31 14.57 34.01
CA LEU A 2 -1.11 16.02 34.12
C LEU A 2 -1.73 16.71 32.91
N TRP A 3 -2.76 17.49 33.13
CA TRP A 3 -3.53 18.19 32.10
C TRP A 3 -2.79 19.47 31.68
N PRO A 4 -2.61 19.73 30.38
CA PRO A 4 -1.72 20.80 29.90
C PRO A 4 -2.12 22.19 30.35
N GLY A 5 -3.41 22.55 30.35
CA GLY A 5 -3.89 23.84 30.82
C GLY A 5 -3.71 24.04 32.32
N THR A 6 -3.92 22.97 33.10
CA THR A 6 -3.69 22.99 34.55
C THR A 6 -2.23 23.28 34.88
N LEU A 7 -1.27 22.66 34.17
CA LEU A 7 0.17 22.91 34.41
C LEU A 7 0.61 24.31 33.96
N ILE A 8 0.14 24.75 32.79
CA ILE A 8 0.45 26.10 32.28
C ILE A 8 -0.14 27.15 33.21
N GLY A 9 -1.40 26.95 33.64
CA GLY A 9 -2.08 27.85 34.56
C GLY A 9 -1.38 27.92 35.94
N ALA A 10 -0.98 26.78 36.48
CA ALA A 10 -0.24 26.73 37.75
C ALA A 10 1.12 27.45 37.65
N GLY A 11 1.87 27.20 36.58
CA GLY A 11 3.18 27.84 36.34
C GLY A 11 3.08 29.37 36.17
N ALA A 12 2.13 29.81 35.37
CA ALA A 12 1.89 31.24 35.16
C ALA A 12 1.40 31.91 36.44
N GLY A 13 0.48 31.32 37.17
CA GLY A 13 -0.03 31.82 38.45
C GLY A 13 1.06 31.88 39.51
N PHE A 14 1.95 30.89 39.58
CA PHE A 14 3.10 30.87 40.49
C PHE A 14 4.07 32.04 40.21
N ALA A 15 4.33 32.32 38.92
CA ALA A 15 5.21 33.43 38.52
C ALA A 15 4.65 34.81 38.89
N ILE A 16 3.33 34.97 38.98
CA ILE A 16 2.65 36.26 39.27
C ILE A 16 2.44 36.48 40.75
N ALA A 17 1.97 35.46 41.52
CA ALA A 17 1.53 35.60 42.90
C ALA A 17 1.96 34.44 43.79
N SER A 18 3.08 33.79 43.52
CA SER A 18 3.65 32.66 44.29
C SER A 18 2.66 31.53 44.54
N ILE A 19 2.59 30.96 45.72
CA ILE A 19 1.75 29.77 46.01
C ILE A 19 0.23 30.03 45.85
N PRO A 20 -0.36 31.14 46.32
CA PRO A 20 -1.78 31.43 46.06
C PRO A 20 -2.11 31.58 44.59
N GLY A 21 -1.20 32.21 43.81
CA GLY A 21 -1.36 32.32 42.34
C GLY A 21 -1.31 31.00 41.62
N ALA A 22 -0.43 30.07 42.07
CA ALA A 22 -0.35 28.75 41.51
C ALA A 22 -1.65 27.95 41.67
N LEU A 23 -2.29 28.03 42.86
CA LEU A 23 -3.57 27.37 43.12
C LEU A 23 -4.71 27.94 42.25
N LEU A 24 -4.83 29.25 42.17
CA LEU A 24 -5.83 29.90 41.31
C LEU A 24 -5.57 29.61 39.82
N GLY A 25 -4.33 29.67 39.38
CA GLY A 25 -3.92 29.34 38.02
C GLY A 25 -4.18 27.87 37.66
N ALA A 26 -3.95 26.94 38.60
CA ALA A 26 -4.28 25.53 38.43
C ALA A 26 -5.79 25.31 38.28
N LEU A 27 -6.61 25.95 39.13
CA LEU A 27 -8.08 25.86 39.06
C LEU A 27 -8.63 26.41 37.73
N LEU A 28 -8.14 27.59 37.30
CA LEU A 28 -8.53 28.20 36.02
C LEU A 28 -8.04 27.34 34.84
N GLY A 29 -6.84 26.82 34.88
CA GLY A 29 -6.29 25.91 33.90
C GLY A 29 -7.09 24.60 33.81
N GLN A 30 -7.53 24.05 34.96
CA GLN A 30 -8.38 22.85 35.00
C GLN A 30 -9.77 23.13 34.43
N ALA A 31 -10.37 24.29 34.72
CA ALA A 31 -11.64 24.69 34.16
C ALA A 31 -11.55 24.83 32.60
N LEU A 32 -10.45 25.41 32.13
CA LEU A 32 -10.15 25.55 30.71
C LEU A 32 -9.93 24.19 30.04
N ASP A 33 -9.19 23.28 30.66
CA ASP A 33 -8.97 21.91 30.17
C ASP A 33 -10.30 21.16 30.01
N ARG A 34 -11.23 21.30 30.98
CA ARG A 34 -12.57 20.71 30.93
C ARG A 34 -13.43 21.34 29.82
N HIS A 35 -13.44 22.65 29.75
CA HIS A 35 -14.23 23.38 28.74
C HIS A 35 -13.76 23.09 27.32
N LEU A 36 -12.44 22.99 27.12
CA LEU A 36 -11.82 22.72 25.83
C LEU A 36 -11.61 21.22 25.55
N GLN A 37 -11.99 20.33 26.49
CA GLN A 37 -11.79 18.88 26.43
C GLN A 37 -10.31 18.51 26.14
N LEU A 38 -9.37 19.22 26.74
CA LEU A 38 -7.94 19.00 26.56
C LEU A 38 -7.47 17.85 27.46
N HIS A 39 -7.46 16.62 26.92
CA HIS A 39 -7.05 15.42 27.65
C HIS A 39 -5.54 15.13 27.55
N SER A 40 -4.83 15.82 26.68
CA SER A 40 -3.39 15.63 26.46
C SER A 40 -2.72 16.82 25.78
N TRP A 41 -1.39 16.87 25.88
CA TRP A 41 -0.55 17.85 25.13
C TRP A 41 -0.74 17.76 23.62
N GLY A 42 -1.10 16.58 23.10
CA GLY A 42 -1.43 16.38 21.69
C GLY A 42 -2.68 17.17 21.27
N HIS A 43 -3.75 17.11 22.06
CA HIS A 43 -4.99 17.87 21.83
C HIS A 43 -4.80 19.37 21.89
N LEU A 44 -3.98 19.85 22.84
CA LEU A 44 -3.65 21.27 22.92
C LEU A 44 -2.93 21.74 21.66
N ARG A 45 -1.94 20.97 21.18
CA ARG A 45 -1.18 21.28 19.97
C ARG A 45 -2.07 21.25 18.71
N GLU A 46 -3.03 20.33 18.65
CA GLU A 46 -4.01 20.24 17.57
C GLU A 46 -4.91 21.47 17.52
N LYS A 47 -5.43 21.93 18.67
CA LYS A 47 -6.27 23.14 18.77
C LYS A 47 -5.51 24.43 18.51
N LEU A 48 -4.21 24.48 18.77
CA LEU A 48 -3.33 25.61 18.43
C LEU A 48 -2.89 25.60 16.96
N GLY A 49 -3.60 24.88 16.08
CA GLY A 49 -3.28 24.80 14.65
C GLY A 49 -2.18 23.79 14.32
N GLY A 50 -1.77 22.96 15.30
CA GLY A 50 -0.88 21.83 15.08
C GLY A 50 -1.61 20.71 14.34
N ARG A 51 -0.87 19.97 13.49
CA ARG A 51 -1.44 18.78 12.85
C ARG A 51 -1.80 17.71 13.88
N PRO A 52 -2.96 17.04 13.75
CA PRO A 52 -3.36 15.98 14.65
C PRO A 52 -2.26 14.92 14.76
N VAL A 53 -2.01 14.47 16.00
CA VAL A 53 -1.06 13.38 16.26
C VAL A 53 -1.61 12.12 15.62
N LEU A 54 -0.82 11.49 14.74
CA LEU A 54 -1.20 10.24 14.09
C LEU A 54 -1.30 9.12 15.12
N ARG A 55 -2.40 8.40 15.09
CA ARG A 55 -2.57 7.13 15.79
C ARG A 55 -1.86 6.02 15.01
N ASN A 56 -1.54 4.92 15.68
CA ASN A 56 -0.85 3.81 15.03
C ASN A 56 -1.68 3.21 13.87
N ASP A 57 -3.00 3.14 14.03
CA ASP A 57 -3.92 2.69 12.97
C ASP A 57 -3.98 3.66 11.78
N GLU A 58 -3.80 4.95 12.01
CA GLU A 58 -3.79 5.98 10.96
C GLU A 58 -2.42 6.06 10.24
N LEU A 59 -1.32 5.79 10.97
CA LEU A 59 0.03 5.85 10.42
C LEU A 59 0.18 4.97 9.18
N LEU A 60 -0.33 3.73 9.22
CA LEU A 60 -0.32 2.83 8.08
C LEU A 60 -0.92 3.51 6.84
N PHE A 61 -2.13 4.07 6.96
CA PHE A 61 -2.83 4.66 5.81
C PHE A 61 -2.18 5.96 5.32
N VAL A 62 -1.51 6.73 6.20
CA VAL A 62 -0.67 7.86 5.76
C VAL A 62 0.50 7.38 4.92
N LEU A 63 1.17 6.27 5.31
CA LEU A 63 2.26 5.68 4.54
C LEU A 63 1.76 5.17 3.19
N LEU A 64 0.65 4.43 3.16
CA LEU A 64 0.03 3.93 1.93
C LEU A 64 -0.37 5.07 0.99
N GLY A 65 -0.96 6.15 1.51
CA GLY A 65 -1.32 7.33 0.72
C GLY A 65 -0.10 8.05 0.14
N ARG A 66 1.01 8.09 0.87
CA ARG A 66 2.28 8.66 0.39
C ARG A 66 2.90 7.82 -0.72
N LEU A 67 2.90 6.48 -0.57
CA LEU A 67 3.34 5.57 -1.63
C LEU A 67 2.50 5.72 -2.88
N ALA A 68 1.18 5.64 -2.75
CA ALA A 68 0.26 5.75 -3.88
C ALA A 68 0.41 7.05 -4.69
N LYS A 69 0.97 8.10 -4.08
CA LYS A 69 1.16 9.42 -4.73
C LYS A 69 2.61 9.70 -5.13
N CYS A 70 3.59 8.87 -4.74
CA CYS A 70 5.01 9.20 -4.94
C CYS A 70 5.39 9.31 -6.43
N ASP A 71 4.74 8.56 -7.31
CA ASP A 71 4.91 8.63 -8.77
C ASP A 71 3.98 9.67 -9.43
N GLY A 72 3.35 10.54 -8.61
CA GLY A 72 2.51 11.64 -9.08
C GLY A 72 1.06 11.28 -9.39
N ARG A 73 0.69 10.01 -9.56
CA ARG A 73 -0.66 9.58 -9.91
C ARG A 73 -1.15 8.43 -9.02
N VAL A 74 -2.30 8.62 -8.38
CA VAL A 74 -3.00 7.53 -7.69
C VAL A 74 -3.86 6.78 -8.70
N VAL A 75 -3.67 5.48 -8.82
CA VAL A 75 -4.46 4.61 -9.70
C VAL A 75 -5.49 3.81 -8.91
N ASP A 76 -6.49 3.24 -9.59
CA ASP A 76 -7.56 2.46 -8.95
C ASP A 76 -7.03 1.26 -8.16
N GLY A 77 -5.94 0.63 -8.60
CA GLY A 77 -5.26 -0.43 -7.88
C GLY A 77 -4.83 -0.03 -6.47
N HIS A 78 -4.30 1.17 -6.30
CA HIS A 78 -3.92 1.71 -4.98
C HIS A 78 -5.14 1.90 -4.06
N ILE A 79 -6.27 2.35 -4.62
CA ILE A 79 -7.52 2.53 -3.85
C ILE A 79 -8.08 1.17 -3.41
N GLN A 80 -8.08 0.19 -4.31
CA GLN A 80 -8.53 -1.16 -4.00
C GLN A 80 -7.63 -1.82 -2.94
N GLN A 81 -6.31 -1.68 -3.06
CA GLN A 81 -5.38 -2.22 -2.07
C GLN A 81 -5.59 -1.58 -0.69
N ALA A 82 -5.80 -0.27 -0.62
CA ALA A 82 -6.12 0.39 0.65
C ALA A 82 -7.43 -0.14 1.28
N ARG A 83 -8.44 -0.44 0.46
CA ARG A 83 -9.69 -1.06 0.94
C ARG A 83 -9.47 -2.49 1.45
N LEU A 84 -8.64 -3.28 0.78
CA LEU A 84 -8.27 -4.63 1.23
C LEU A 84 -7.54 -4.59 2.58
N GLU A 85 -6.64 -3.63 2.79
CA GLU A 85 -5.98 -3.44 4.10
C GLU A 85 -7.00 -3.07 5.20
N MET A 86 -8.00 -2.22 4.90
CA MET A 86 -9.07 -1.90 5.87
C MET A 86 -9.92 -3.13 6.21
N GLN A 87 -10.17 -4.00 5.24
CA GLN A 87 -10.90 -5.26 5.45
C GLN A 87 -10.08 -6.26 6.25
N ALA A 88 -8.79 -6.43 5.90
CA ALA A 88 -7.88 -7.33 6.61
C ALA A 88 -7.69 -6.96 8.09
N LEU A 89 -7.83 -5.67 8.43
CA LEU A 89 -7.78 -5.16 9.80
C LEU A 89 -9.15 -5.15 10.49
N ASP A 90 -10.19 -5.70 9.88
CA ASP A 90 -11.57 -5.73 10.38
C ASP A 90 -12.05 -4.38 10.95
N MET A 91 -11.79 -3.30 10.20
CA MET A 91 -12.05 -1.94 10.66
C MET A 91 -13.54 -1.62 10.72
N THR A 92 -13.98 -1.06 11.84
CA THR A 92 -15.33 -0.49 11.98
C THR A 92 -15.53 0.73 11.06
N GLU A 93 -16.77 1.09 10.76
CA GLU A 93 -17.07 2.24 9.89
C GLU A 93 -16.44 3.57 10.35
N PRO A 94 -16.42 3.92 11.66
CA PRO A 94 -15.70 5.10 12.12
C PRO A 94 -14.18 4.99 11.90
N ALA A 95 -13.59 3.78 12.03
CA ALA A 95 -12.17 3.54 11.79
C ALA A 95 -11.84 3.64 10.29
N LYS A 96 -12.68 3.11 9.41
CA LYS A 96 -12.54 3.24 7.95
C LYS A 96 -12.53 4.71 7.51
N ARG A 97 -13.44 5.53 8.05
CA ARG A 97 -13.46 6.98 7.75
C ARG A 97 -12.16 7.67 8.14
N ARG A 98 -11.60 7.34 9.32
CA ARG A 98 -10.28 7.87 9.74
C ARG A 98 -9.16 7.38 8.84
N ALA A 99 -9.16 6.10 8.46
CA ALA A 99 -8.17 5.52 7.55
C ALA A 99 -8.19 6.20 6.16
N ILE A 100 -9.38 6.50 5.62
CA ILE A 100 -9.53 7.25 4.37
C ILE A 100 -8.99 8.67 4.51
N ALA A 101 -9.30 9.36 5.62
CA ALA A 101 -8.75 10.68 5.90
C ALA A 101 -7.22 10.64 6.04
N ALA A 102 -6.68 9.63 6.72
CA ALA A 102 -5.25 9.40 6.87
C ALA A 102 -4.57 9.11 5.52
N PHE A 103 -5.16 8.29 4.66
CA PHE A 103 -4.68 8.05 3.30
C PHE A 103 -4.64 9.34 2.48
N ASN A 104 -5.70 10.14 2.52
CA ASN A 104 -5.75 11.44 1.84
C ASN A 104 -4.71 12.43 2.40
N ARG A 105 -4.49 12.43 3.71
CA ARG A 105 -3.42 13.20 4.36
C ARG A 105 -2.04 12.75 3.88
N GLY A 106 -1.81 11.44 3.74
CA GLY A 106 -0.56 10.87 3.24
C GLY A 106 -0.21 11.37 1.84
N LYS A 107 -1.19 11.51 0.94
CA LYS A 107 -1.00 12.04 -0.42
C LYS A 107 -0.43 13.46 -0.45
N SER A 108 -0.66 14.27 0.57
CA SER A 108 -0.11 15.64 0.65
C SER A 108 1.39 15.68 0.93
N GLY A 109 1.96 14.60 1.45
CA GLY A 109 3.40 14.44 1.65
C GLY A 109 4.04 15.28 2.77
N HIS A 110 3.26 16.03 3.55
CA HIS A 110 3.80 17.02 4.49
C HIS A 110 4.13 16.47 5.89
N ASP A 111 3.77 15.23 6.21
CA ASP A 111 3.98 14.67 7.55
C ASP A 111 5.43 14.25 7.77
N ARG A 112 5.98 14.57 8.96
CA ARG A 112 7.30 14.12 9.40
C ARG A 112 7.19 12.71 10.00
N LEU A 113 7.24 11.69 9.15
CA LEU A 113 6.98 10.29 9.54
C LEU A 113 8.10 9.65 10.37
N ARG A 114 9.32 10.19 10.30
CA ARG A 114 10.50 9.61 10.97
C ARG A 114 10.29 9.33 12.46
N GLY A 115 9.67 10.27 13.18
CA GLY A 115 9.43 10.12 14.63
C GLY A 115 8.43 9.01 14.96
N TYR A 116 7.40 8.86 14.11
CA TYR A 116 6.39 7.81 14.27
C TYR A 116 6.97 6.43 13.96
N LEU A 117 7.74 6.30 12.87
CA LEU A 117 8.37 5.04 12.47
C LEU A 117 9.45 4.61 13.47
N ARG A 118 10.23 5.54 14.03
CA ARG A 118 11.18 5.21 15.10
C ARG A 118 10.49 4.69 16.37
N ARG A 119 9.33 5.21 16.70
CA ARG A 119 8.54 4.71 17.84
C ARG A 119 7.94 3.34 17.54
N LEU A 120 7.53 3.10 16.28
CA LEU A 120 7.02 1.82 15.83
C LEU A 120 8.10 0.74 15.78
N SER A 121 9.40 1.09 15.64
CA SER A 121 10.50 0.13 15.67
C SER A 121 10.60 -0.66 16.99
N GLU A 122 10.02 -0.13 18.07
CA GLU A 122 9.92 -0.82 19.36
C GLU A 122 8.92 -1.99 19.33
N GLN A 123 8.12 -2.11 18.26
CA GLN A 123 7.11 -3.14 18.05
C GLN A 123 7.42 -3.91 16.74
N PRO A 124 8.31 -4.93 16.77
CA PRO A 124 8.81 -5.59 15.56
C PRO A 124 7.71 -6.15 14.65
N HIS A 125 6.69 -6.80 15.22
CA HIS A 125 5.58 -7.36 14.44
C HIS A 125 4.74 -6.28 13.74
N ALA A 126 4.50 -5.15 14.41
CA ALA A 126 3.77 -4.03 13.83
C ALA A 126 4.61 -3.35 12.73
N ALA A 127 5.91 -3.19 12.93
CA ALA A 127 6.85 -2.66 11.95
C ALA A 127 6.89 -3.52 10.68
N GLU A 128 6.97 -4.85 10.86
CA GLU A 128 6.92 -5.81 9.75
C GLU A 128 5.58 -5.74 9.02
N GLY A 129 4.46 -5.72 9.73
CA GLY A 129 3.13 -5.61 9.14
C GLY A 129 2.97 -4.36 8.28
N VAL A 130 3.50 -3.23 8.73
CA VAL A 130 3.51 -1.98 7.96
C VAL A 130 4.34 -2.11 6.69
N LEU A 131 5.55 -2.67 6.74
CA LEU A 131 6.39 -2.88 5.55
C LEU A 131 5.74 -3.83 4.56
N ARG A 132 5.10 -4.91 5.04
CA ARG A 132 4.34 -5.85 4.22
C ARG A 132 3.19 -5.15 3.49
N ALA A 133 2.41 -4.32 4.19
CA ALA A 133 1.33 -3.54 3.58
C ALA A 133 1.86 -2.52 2.55
N CYS A 134 3.01 -1.89 2.82
CA CYS A 134 3.67 -0.99 1.87
C CYS A 134 4.06 -1.73 0.58
N TRP A 135 4.63 -2.95 0.68
CA TRP A 135 4.96 -3.73 -0.51
C TRP A 135 3.72 -4.19 -1.28
N ARG A 136 2.63 -4.60 -0.60
CA ARG A 136 1.36 -4.88 -1.28
C ARG A 136 0.82 -3.67 -2.04
N MET A 137 0.95 -2.46 -1.47
CA MET A 137 0.53 -1.21 -2.12
C MET A 137 1.36 -0.92 -3.37
N VAL A 138 2.67 -1.08 -3.31
CA VAL A 138 3.57 -0.86 -4.45
C VAL A 138 3.26 -1.80 -5.62
N TRP A 139 2.92 -3.06 -5.32
CA TRP A 139 2.58 -4.03 -6.36
C TRP A 139 1.12 -3.99 -6.82
N ALA A 140 0.31 -3.09 -6.28
CA ALA A 140 -1.11 -2.98 -6.62
C ALA A 140 -1.37 -2.64 -8.10
N ASP A 141 -0.43 -1.98 -8.77
CA ASP A 141 -0.48 -1.67 -10.20
C ASP A 141 0.39 -2.60 -11.08
N GLY A 142 1.01 -3.63 -10.46
CA GLY A 142 1.87 -4.61 -11.11
C GLY A 142 3.29 -4.13 -11.41
N ARG A 143 3.67 -2.95 -10.94
CA ARG A 143 5.01 -2.37 -11.14
C ARG A 143 5.49 -1.75 -9.84
N ALA A 144 6.75 -1.97 -9.49
CA ALA A 144 7.40 -1.27 -8.39
C ALA A 144 8.30 -0.17 -8.96
N GLY A 145 7.88 1.07 -8.82
CA GLY A 145 8.66 2.24 -9.23
C GLY A 145 9.93 2.41 -8.41
N HIS A 146 10.92 3.11 -8.97
CA HIS A 146 12.18 3.40 -8.25
C HIS A 146 11.91 4.27 -7.02
N ALA A 147 11.06 5.29 -7.14
CA ALA A 147 10.71 6.22 -6.07
C ALA A 147 10.01 5.50 -4.89
N GLU A 148 9.10 4.57 -5.18
CA GLU A 148 8.41 3.75 -4.19
C GLU A 148 9.37 2.86 -3.42
N ARG A 149 10.26 2.14 -4.12
CA ARG A 149 11.28 1.28 -3.51
C ARG A 149 12.21 2.06 -2.60
N GLU A 150 12.65 3.25 -3.04
CA GLU A 150 13.53 4.09 -2.25
C GLU A 150 12.83 4.62 -0.99
N LEU A 151 11.56 4.98 -1.12
CA LEU A 151 10.75 5.44 0.01
C LEU A 151 10.58 4.33 1.07
N ILE A 152 10.26 3.09 0.65
CA ILE A 152 10.16 1.94 1.57
C ILE A 152 11.51 1.63 2.20
N ARG A 153 12.62 1.68 1.44
CA ARG A 153 13.96 1.48 1.98
C ARG A 153 14.30 2.52 3.06
N GLN A 154 13.95 3.79 2.82
CA GLN A 154 14.14 4.85 3.81
C GLN A 154 13.30 4.60 5.07
N TRP A 155 12.04 4.18 4.92
CA TRP A 155 11.18 3.85 6.06
C TRP A 155 11.68 2.62 6.83
N GLY A 156 12.17 1.61 6.12
CA GLY A 156 12.81 0.44 6.73
C GLY A 156 13.98 0.84 7.64
N LYS A 157 14.85 1.74 7.17
CA LYS A 157 15.94 2.30 8.01
C LYS A 157 15.41 3.00 9.27
N TRP A 158 14.29 3.72 9.18
CA TRP A 158 13.70 4.38 10.35
C TRP A 158 13.02 3.40 11.30
N LEU A 159 12.59 2.25 10.80
CA LEU A 159 12.07 1.12 11.56
C LEU A 159 13.17 0.21 12.14
N GLY A 160 14.45 0.51 11.89
CA GLY A 160 15.57 -0.29 12.35
C GLY A 160 15.90 -1.51 11.50
N TRP A 161 15.32 -1.62 10.31
CA TRP A 161 15.55 -2.73 9.38
C TRP A 161 16.75 -2.44 8.46
N THR A 162 17.52 -3.49 8.16
CA THR A 162 18.58 -3.41 7.16
C THR A 162 18.00 -3.39 5.75
N SER A 163 18.74 -2.80 4.81
CA SER A 163 18.32 -2.80 3.39
C SER A 163 18.12 -4.21 2.83
N TYR A 164 18.91 -5.18 3.32
CA TYR A 164 18.75 -6.59 2.95
C TYR A 164 17.42 -7.17 3.43
N GLN A 165 17.04 -6.95 4.68
CA GLN A 165 15.75 -7.42 5.23
C GLN A 165 14.56 -6.81 4.50
N VAL A 166 14.61 -5.51 4.20
CA VAL A 166 13.55 -4.83 3.42
C VAL A 166 13.45 -5.40 2.01
N GLN A 167 14.59 -5.71 1.38
CA GLN A 167 14.63 -6.32 0.04
C GLN A 167 14.16 -7.78 0.06
N ALA A 168 14.53 -8.56 1.07
CA ALA A 168 14.04 -9.93 1.23
C ALA A 168 12.53 -9.97 1.37
N LEU A 169 11.95 -9.03 2.14
CA LEU A 169 10.51 -8.89 2.28
C LEU A 169 9.83 -8.51 0.96
N ALA A 170 10.49 -7.74 0.10
CA ALA A 170 9.99 -7.39 -1.22
C ALA A 170 9.79 -8.61 -2.12
N ALA A 171 10.69 -9.60 -2.02
CA ALA A 171 10.65 -10.81 -2.83
C ALA A 171 9.35 -11.63 -2.64
N ASP A 172 8.73 -11.55 -1.45
CA ASP A 172 7.45 -12.22 -1.16
C ASP A 172 6.28 -11.61 -1.96
N TYR A 173 6.42 -10.35 -2.39
CA TYR A 173 5.37 -9.56 -3.05
C TYR A 173 5.70 -9.20 -4.48
N GLU A 174 6.96 -9.27 -4.85
CA GLU A 174 7.25 -9.18 -6.29
C GLU A 174 6.27 -10.13 -6.94
N PRO A 175 5.37 -9.61 -7.85
CA PRO A 175 4.66 -10.54 -8.69
C PRO A 175 5.81 -11.38 -9.20
N HIS A 176 5.85 -12.59 -8.71
CA HIS A 176 6.82 -13.51 -9.25
C HIS A 176 6.73 -13.17 -10.72
N LYS A 177 7.79 -12.54 -11.29
CA LYS A 177 8.13 -13.00 -12.61
C LYS A 177 7.95 -14.47 -12.36
N GLN A 178 6.74 -14.97 -12.61
CA GLN A 178 6.65 -16.35 -12.90
C GLN A 178 7.82 -16.44 -13.84
N SER A 179 8.96 -16.59 -13.14
CA SER A 179 10.04 -17.18 -13.84
C SER A 179 9.24 -18.26 -14.45
N SER A 180 9.14 -18.20 -15.72
CA SER A 180 8.81 -19.28 -16.57
C SER A 180 9.71 -20.47 -16.20
N ALA A 181 9.68 -20.82 -14.94
CA ALA A 181 10.06 -22.00 -14.21
C ALA A 181 8.81 -22.83 -13.89
N GLY A 182 7.65 -22.38 -14.29
CA GLY A 182 6.59 -23.22 -14.82
C GLY A 182 6.95 -23.35 -16.26
N THR A 183 7.81 -24.32 -16.58
CA THR A 183 8.22 -24.71 -17.92
C THR A 183 8.36 -23.50 -18.84
N ALA A 184 9.60 -23.01 -19.01
CA ALA A 184 9.92 -22.22 -20.19
C ALA A 184 9.35 -23.04 -21.35
N ILE A 185 8.18 -22.61 -21.85
CA ILE A 185 7.52 -23.31 -22.95
C ILE A 185 8.59 -23.43 -24.00
N THR A 186 9.03 -24.63 -24.26
CA THR A 186 10.04 -24.86 -25.28
C THR A 186 9.47 -24.42 -26.61
N TYR A 187 10.31 -24.09 -27.57
CA TYR A 187 9.82 -23.68 -28.88
C TYR A 187 8.90 -24.74 -29.49
N GLN A 188 9.15 -26.02 -29.26
CA GLN A 188 8.29 -27.11 -29.72
C GLN A 188 6.94 -27.13 -28.98
N GLU A 189 6.92 -26.93 -27.68
CA GLU A 189 5.67 -26.81 -26.92
C GLU A 189 4.87 -25.58 -27.33
N ALA A 190 5.52 -24.45 -27.61
CA ALA A 190 4.84 -23.26 -28.12
C ALA A 190 4.18 -23.52 -29.48
N LEU A 191 4.86 -24.23 -30.38
CA LEU A 191 4.30 -24.64 -31.66
C LEU A 191 3.11 -25.59 -31.49
N SER A 192 3.23 -26.59 -30.62
CA SER A 192 2.15 -27.55 -30.32
C SER A 192 0.94 -26.85 -29.67
N LEU A 193 1.16 -25.88 -28.78
CA LEU A 193 0.11 -25.11 -28.12
C LEU A 193 -0.71 -24.29 -29.11
N LEU A 194 -0.07 -23.70 -30.11
CA LEU A 194 -0.75 -22.98 -31.19
C LEU A 194 -1.27 -23.92 -32.31
N GLY A 195 -0.93 -25.22 -32.29
CA GLY A 195 -1.29 -26.19 -33.30
C GLY A 195 -0.66 -25.87 -34.66
N VAL A 196 0.61 -25.43 -34.67
CA VAL A 196 1.37 -25.07 -35.86
C VAL A 196 2.72 -25.80 -35.91
N SER A 197 3.29 -25.94 -37.11
CA SER A 197 4.61 -26.53 -37.31
C SER A 197 5.71 -25.47 -37.40
N ALA A 198 6.97 -25.90 -37.27
CA ALA A 198 8.13 -25.01 -37.43
C ALA A 198 8.23 -24.39 -38.86
N THR A 199 7.59 -25.00 -39.86
CA THR A 199 7.55 -24.55 -41.26
C THR A 199 6.32 -23.71 -41.61
N THR A 200 5.36 -23.57 -40.68
CA THR A 200 4.11 -22.82 -40.90
C THR A 200 4.39 -21.35 -41.17
N GLU A 201 3.75 -20.76 -42.17
CA GLU A 201 3.90 -19.34 -42.50
C GLU A 201 3.47 -18.40 -41.37
N PRO A 202 4.13 -17.25 -41.18
CA PRO A 202 3.81 -16.25 -40.14
C PRO A 202 2.34 -15.82 -40.14
N ALA A 203 1.73 -15.67 -41.31
CA ALA A 203 0.31 -15.33 -41.43
C ALA A 203 -0.62 -16.38 -40.84
N GLN A 204 -0.29 -17.66 -41.06
CA GLN A 204 -1.05 -18.80 -40.50
C GLN A 204 -0.85 -18.90 -38.99
N ILE A 205 0.35 -18.67 -38.45
CA ILE A 205 0.64 -18.63 -37.04
C ILE A 205 -0.22 -17.53 -36.34
N LYS A 206 -0.25 -16.33 -36.95
CA LYS A 206 -1.06 -15.21 -36.44
C LYS A 206 -2.57 -15.53 -36.47
N ARG A 207 -3.03 -16.24 -37.50
CA ARG A 207 -4.43 -16.68 -37.63
C ARG A 207 -4.77 -17.74 -36.59
N ALA A 208 -3.91 -18.71 -36.35
CA ALA A 208 -4.08 -19.74 -35.31
C ALA A 208 -4.15 -19.11 -33.92
N TYR A 209 -3.22 -18.23 -33.59
CA TYR A 209 -3.21 -17.47 -32.33
C TYR A 209 -4.53 -16.70 -32.10
N ARG A 210 -4.98 -15.90 -33.09
CA ARG A 210 -6.23 -15.13 -32.96
C ARG A 210 -7.45 -16.03 -32.76
N ARG A 211 -7.52 -17.16 -33.44
CA ARG A 211 -8.60 -18.13 -33.30
C ARG A 211 -8.66 -18.71 -31.90
N LEU A 212 -7.50 -19.13 -31.34
CA LEU A 212 -7.40 -19.68 -30.00
C LEU A 212 -7.69 -18.63 -28.93
N LEU A 213 -7.17 -17.41 -29.09
CA LEU A 213 -7.44 -16.29 -28.21
C LEU A 213 -8.94 -15.97 -28.14
N SER A 214 -9.63 -15.91 -29.30
CA SER A 214 -11.08 -15.69 -29.36
C SER A 214 -11.89 -16.81 -28.71
N ARG A 215 -11.39 -18.05 -28.73
CA ARG A 215 -12.06 -19.20 -28.11
C ARG A 215 -11.93 -19.19 -26.57
N HIS A 216 -10.79 -18.76 -26.05
CA HIS A 216 -10.47 -18.76 -24.62
C HIS A 216 -10.51 -17.37 -23.99
N HIS A 217 -11.16 -16.38 -24.63
CA HIS A 217 -11.25 -15.03 -24.08
C HIS A 217 -12.11 -15.03 -22.82
N PRO A 218 -11.57 -14.50 -21.66
CA PRO A 218 -12.29 -14.55 -20.39
C PRO A 218 -13.64 -13.84 -20.45
N ASP A 219 -13.77 -12.73 -21.18
CA ASP A 219 -15.06 -12.02 -21.33
C ASP A 219 -16.13 -12.85 -22.04
N LYS A 220 -15.72 -13.63 -23.06
CA LYS A 220 -16.65 -14.53 -23.75
C LYS A 220 -17.14 -15.65 -22.84
N ILE A 221 -16.25 -16.18 -22.02
CA ILE A 221 -16.55 -17.25 -21.07
C ILE A 221 -17.39 -16.71 -19.92
N ALA A 222 -17.08 -15.53 -19.39
CA ALA A 222 -17.87 -14.86 -18.39
C ALA A 222 -19.30 -14.54 -18.88
N GLY A 223 -19.44 -14.10 -20.13
CA GLY A 223 -20.74 -13.79 -20.77
C GLY A 223 -21.62 -15.02 -21.02
N SER A 224 -21.07 -16.26 -20.99
CA SER A 224 -21.83 -17.51 -21.15
C SER A 224 -22.29 -18.13 -19.81
N GLY A 225 -22.22 -17.43 -18.68
CA GLY A 225 -22.66 -17.91 -17.38
C GLY A 225 -21.65 -18.85 -16.69
N ALA A 226 -20.38 -18.76 -17.06
CA ALA A 226 -19.32 -19.58 -16.49
C ALA A 226 -19.02 -19.23 -15.03
N THR A 227 -18.56 -20.24 -14.27
CA THR A 227 -18.13 -20.06 -12.88
C THR A 227 -16.84 -19.25 -12.78
N ALA A 228 -16.56 -18.64 -11.63
CA ALA A 228 -15.32 -17.91 -11.38
C ALA A 228 -14.06 -18.76 -11.63
N LEU A 229 -14.14 -20.08 -11.41
CA LEU A 229 -13.06 -21.02 -11.70
C LEU A 229 -12.79 -21.11 -13.21
N GLN A 230 -13.84 -21.26 -14.02
CA GLN A 230 -13.73 -21.35 -15.49
C GLN A 230 -13.21 -20.04 -16.10
N VAL A 231 -13.59 -18.89 -15.55
CA VAL A 231 -13.05 -17.58 -15.99
C VAL A 231 -11.55 -17.48 -15.67
N ARG A 232 -11.12 -18.01 -14.51
CA ARG A 232 -9.72 -18.05 -14.11
C ARG A 232 -8.89 -18.95 -15.01
N GLU A 233 -9.39 -20.15 -15.30
CA GLU A 233 -8.75 -21.09 -16.25
C GLU A 233 -8.61 -20.49 -17.66
N ALA A 234 -9.65 -19.78 -18.12
CA ALA A 234 -9.61 -19.07 -19.39
C ALA A 234 -8.55 -17.95 -19.43
N THR A 235 -8.42 -17.22 -18.33
CA THR A 235 -7.40 -16.18 -18.18
C THR A 235 -6.00 -16.77 -18.23
N ASP A 236 -5.77 -17.88 -17.53
CA ASP A 236 -4.47 -18.57 -17.52
C ASP A 236 -4.14 -19.15 -18.91
N LYS A 237 -5.13 -19.73 -19.58
CA LYS A 237 -4.96 -20.24 -20.96
C LYS A 237 -4.66 -19.14 -21.97
N THR A 238 -5.31 -17.99 -21.83
CA THR A 238 -5.03 -16.81 -22.65
C THR A 238 -3.59 -16.32 -22.48
N ARG A 239 -3.09 -16.35 -21.24
CA ARG A 239 -1.71 -15.97 -20.90
C ARG A 239 -0.70 -16.93 -21.51
N GLU A 240 -0.95 -18.26 -21.43
CA GLU A 240 -0.12 -19.28 -22.09
C GLU A 240 -0.03 -19.07 -23.60
N LEU A 241 -1.17 -18.86 -24.26
CA LEU A 241 -1.23 -18.61 -25.69
C LEU A 241 -0.45 -17.37 -26.12
N HIS A 242 -0.52 -16.31 -25.31
CA HIS A 242 0.23 -15.07 -25.54
C HIS A 242 1.74 -15.28 -25.43
N SER A 243 2.18 -16.02 -24.41
CA SER A 243 3.59 -16.36 -24.19
C SER A 243 4.14 -17.22 -25.33
N ALA A 244 3.38 -18.24 -25.75
CA ALA A 244 3.75 -19.09 -26.87
C ALA A 244 3.89 -18.32 -28.20
N TYR A 245 2.93 -17.45 -28.51
CA TYR A 245 2.97 -16.62 -29.71
C TYR A 245 4.17 -15.66 -29.69
N THR A 246 4.44 -15.03 -28.53
CA THR A 246 5.56 -14.10 -28.36
C THR A 246 6.90 -14.81 -28.57
N LEU A 247 7.06 -16.01 -28.02
CA LEU A 247 8.28 -16.83 -28.19
C LEU A 247 8.51 -17.20 -29.66
N ILE A 248 7.47 -17.67 -30.36
CA ILE A 248 7.56 -18.04 -31.78
C ILE A 248 7.89 -16.82 -32.62
N ARG A 249 7.24 -15.68 -32.36
CA ARG A 249 7.47 -14.41 -33.06
C ARG A 249 8.90 -13.93 -32.90
N GLN A 250 9.44 -13.95 -31.68
CA GLN A 250 10.82 -13.53 -31.40
C GLN A 250 11.85 -14.44 -32.08
N ARG A 251 11.61 -15.77 -32.05
CA ARG A 251 12.56 -16.74 -32.60
C ARG A 251 12.60 -16.77 -34.13
N ARG A 252 11.50 -16.37 -34.78
CA ARG A 252 11.36 -16.33 -36.22
C ARG A 252 11.43 -14.92 -36.81
N ASP A 253 11.62 -13.91 -35.98
CA ASP A 253 11.78 -12.48 -36.34
C ASP A 253 10.72 -11.97 -37.33
N PHE A 254 9.44 -12.24 -37.08
CA PHE A 254 8.34 -11.67 -37.86
C PHE A 254 7.49 -10.68 -37.05
N ARG A 255 6.90 -9.69 -37.74
CA ARG A 255 6.05 -8.64 -37.15
C ARG A 255 4.56 -8.95 -37.21
#